data_d519f5cd5bb4db4cc210fb72ae53274b
#
_entry.id   d519f5cd5bb4db4cc210fb72ae53274b
#
_cell.length_a   1.000
_cell.length_b   1.000
_cell.length_c   1.000
_cell.angle_alpha   90.00
_cell.angle_beta   90.00
_cell.angle_gamma   90.00
#
_symmetry.space_group_name_H-M   'P 1'
#
loop_
_entity.id
_entity.type
_entity.pdbx_description
1 polymer ?
#
loop_
_entity_poly.entity_id
_entity_poly.type
_entity_poly.pdbx_seq_one_letter_code
_entity_poly.pdbx_strand_id
1 'polypeptide(L)'
;MAEAAPGKRTLVLVNLASIMERADEALLPAVYREVGAALHATPVGLGALTLYRSSVQAACYPLAAYAAVHYNRAHVIAVGAFLWAAATFLVAVSDTFLQVAVARGLNGIGLALVTPAIQSLVADCSDDNTRGAAFGWLQFTGNIGSVIGGLFSLILASTTIMGIAGWRIAFHIVALISVVVGALVGLFAVDPHFLNVGNGEQLLRKSAWAEMKDLVREAKAVVKISSFQIIVAQGVTGSFPCSLGGLLGGKMGDHFAVRFPDSGRIVLSQISSASAIPLASLLLLGLPDNSSSGFLHGLVMFIMGLSMSWNAPATNNPIFAEIVPGRSRTSIYALDRSFESVLSSFAPPVVGFLAEHVYGYKPISYGAGVSSVGRDRSNAAALAKALYTAIAIPMLLCCFIYSLLYRTYPRDRERARMDTLIGSELQQIELERCHGIGDYYAGRKDNATVIDMDCSEEDFDADDDAKALMDR
;
A
#
# COMPACT_ATOMS: atom_id res chain seq x y z
N MET A 1 11.35 31.40 9.05
CA MET A 1 11.05 29.98 8.83
C MET A 1 11.79 29.57 7.58
N ALA A 2 12.84 28.76 7.72
CA ALA A 2 13.60 28.28 6.55
C ALA A 2 12.66 27.52 5.64
N GLU A 3 12.61 27.90 4.38
CA GLU A 3 11.82 27.26 3.33
C GLU A 3 12.30 25.81 3.18
N ALA A 4 11.55 24.87 3.74
CA ALA A 4 11.89 23.45 3.66
C ALA A 4 11.93 23.06 2.18
N ALA A 5 13.01 22.38 1.77
CA ALA A 5 13.16 21.90 0.40
C ALA A 5 11.85 21.23 -0.06
N PRO A 6 11.36 21.48 -1.30
CA PRO A 6 10.03 21.07 -1.75
C PRO A 6 9.74 19.57 -1.54
N GLY A 7 10.74 18.70 -1.66
CA GLY A 7 10.62 17.28 -1.37
C GLY A 7 10.30 16.95 0.10
N LYS A 8 10.89 17.65 1.06
CA LYS A 8 10.62 17.43 2.49
C LYS A 8 9.18 17.82 2.85
N ARG A 9 8.68 18.93 2.28
CA ARG A 9 7.28 19.34 2.47
C ARG A 9 6.30 18.30 1.91
N THR A 10 6.56 17.79 0.72
CA THR A 10 5.76 16.73 0.11
C THR A 10 5.75 15.48 0.98
N LEU A 11 6.91 15.03 1.48
CA LEU A 11 6.98 13.87 2.39
C LEU A 11 6.13 14.06 3.66
N VAL A 12 6.11 15.25 4.26
CA VAL A 12 5.25 15.53 5.42
C VAL A 12 3.77 15.44 5.06
N LEU A 13 3.35 16.01 3.94
CA LEU A 13 1.96 16.01 3.50
C LEU A 13 1.46 14.61 3.13
N VAL A 14 2.27 13.79 2.47
CA VAL A 14 1.87 12.41 2.15
C VAL A 14 1.84 11.52 3.40
N ASN A 15 2.70 11.78 4.40
CA ASN A 15 2.59 11.11 5.69
C ASN A 15 1.30 11.50 6.43
N LEU A 16 0.88 12.76 6.36
CA LEU A 16 -0.39 13.21 6.92
C LEU A 16 -1.59 12.54 6.22
N ALA A 17 -1.55 12.41 4.89
CA ALA A 17 -2.55 11.66 4.14
C ALA A 17 -2.58 10.18 4.55
N SER A 18 -1.44 9.56 4.77
CA SER A 18 -1.35 8.17 5.25
C SER A 18 -1.91 8.00 6.66
N ILE A 19 -1.72 8.98 7.57
CA ILE A 19 -2.37 8.98 8.89
C ILE A 19 -3.88 8.92 8.73
N MET A 20 -4.45 9.77 7.87
CA MET A 20 -5.91 9.84 7.68
C MET A 20 -6.47 8.60 6.98
N GLU A 21 -5.76 8.07 5.98
CA GLU A 21 -6.09 6.81 5.31
C GLU A 21 -6.23 5.66 6.33
N ARG A 22 -5.23 5.48 7.19
CA ARG A 22 -5.20 4.42 8.19
C ARG A 22 -6.18 4.66 9.34
N ALA A 23 -6.42 5.92 9.71
CA ALA A 23 -7.44 6.26 10.68
C ALA A 23 -8.84 5.88 10.17
N ASP A 24 -9.16 6.21 8.92
CA ASP A 24 -10.43 5.84 8.28
C ASP A 24 -10.62 4.31 8.22
N GLU A 25 -9.57 3.58 7.85
CA GLU A 25 -9.60 2.11 7.85
C GLU A 25 -9.94 1.51 9.22
N ALA A 26 -9.45 2.11 10.30
CA ALA A 26 -9.63 1.64 11.66
C ALA A 26 -10.99 2.00 12.27
N LEU A 27 -11.73 2.97 11.69
CA LEU A 27 -13.03 3.44 12.24
C LEU A 27 -14.03 2.30 12.39
N LEU A 28 -14.38 1.64 11.30
CA LEU A 28 -15.47 0.67 11.28
C LEU A 28 -15.18 -0.56 12.16
N PRO A 29 -13.99 -1.19 12.13
CA PRO A 29 -13.68 -2.31 13.02
C PRO A 29 -13.79 -1.95 14.51
N ALA A 30 -13.44 -0.72 14.88
CA ALA A 30 -13.49 -0.26 16.26
C ALA A 30 -14.92 -0.14 16.82
N VAL A 31 -15.90 0.05 15.95
CA VAL A 31 -17.31 0.27 16.33
C VAL A 31 -18.27 -0.79 15.78
N TYR A 32 -17.78 -1.98 15.47
CA TYR A 32 -18.60 -3.07 14.92
C TYR A 32 -19.81 -3.43 15.79
N ARG A 33 -19.69 -3.34 17.11
CA ARG A 33 -20.76 -3.63 18.04
C ARG A 33 -21.92 -2.65 17.87
N GLU A 34 -21.62 -1.37 17.85
CA GLU A 34 -22.60 -0.26 17.78
C GLU A 34 -23.25 -0.21 16.39
N VAL A 35 -22.45 -0.36 15.33
CA VAL A 35 -22.93 -0.43 13.95
C VAL A 35 -23.78 -1.69 13.75
N GLY A 36 -23.36 -2.84 14.28
CA GLY A 36 -24.13 -4.09 14.22
C GLY A 36 -25.49 -3.95 14.92
N ALA A 37 -25.53 -3.32 16.08
CA ALA A 37 -26.76 -3.05 16.80
C ALA A 37 -27.67 -2.07 16.03
N ALA A 38 -27.11 -0.99 15.46
CA ALA A 38 -27.86 0.03 14.73
C ALA A 38 -28.44 -0.48 13.39
N LEU A 39 -27.68 -1.37 12.69
CA LEU A 39 -28.08 -1.90 11.38
C LEU A 39 -28.72 -3.30 11.46
N HIS A 40 -28.89 -3.86 12.64
CA HIS A 40 -29.33 -5.25 12.86
C HIS A 40 -28.50 -6.26 12.08
N ALA A 41 -27.18 -6.00 11.96
CA ALA A 41 -26.27 -6.78 11.15
C ALA A 41 -25.59 -7.89 11.97
N THR A 42 -25.42 -9.05 11.37
CA THR A 42 -24.66 -10.16 11.96
C THR A 42 -23.14 -9.87 11.91
N PRO A 43 -22.31 -10.49 12.76
CA PRO A 43 -20.85 -10.37 12.68
C PRO A 43 -20.29 -10.72 11.31
N VAL A 44 -20.87 -11.70 10.62
CA VAL A 44 -20.51 -12.08 9.25
C VAL A 44 -20.84 -10.95 8.28
N GLY A 45 -22.00 -10.33 8.42
CA GLY A 45 -22.39 -9.15 7.61
C GLY A 45 -21.43 -7.99 7.80
N LEU A 46 -21.02 -7.68 9.03
CA LEU A 46 -20.04 -6.64 9.32
C LEU A 46 -18.66 -6.95 8.70
N GLY A 47 -18.23 -8.19 8.77
CA GLY A 47 -17.01 -8.65 8.07
C GLY A 47 -17.14 -8.49 6.55
N ALA A 48 -18.33 -8.74 5.97
CA ALA A 48 -18.57 -8.57 4.54
C ALA A 48 -18.43 -7.09 4.09
N LEU A 49 -18.73 -6.11 4.95
CA LEU A 49 -18.50 -4.68 4.63
C LEU A 49 -17.01 -4.39 4.35
N THR A 50 -16.11 -5.00 5.11
CA THR A 50 -14.66 -4.89 4.87
C THR A 50 -14.27 -5.60 3.57
N LEU A 51 -14.83 -6.77 3.31
CA LEU A 51 -14.58 -7.52 2.07
C LEU A 51 -15.06 -6.71 0.84
N TYR A 52 -16.25 -6.12 0.87
CA TYR A 52 -16.76 -5.29 -0.23
C TYR A 52 -15.84 -4.10 -0.51
N ARG A 53 -15.40 -3.37 0.53
CA ARG A 53 -14.44 -2.29 0.37
C ARG A 53 -13.14 -2.79 -0.29
N SER A 54 -12.54 -3.86 0.25
CA SER A 54 -11.26 -4.38 -0.25
C SER A 54 -11.36 -4.92 -1.68
N SER A 55 -12.49 -5.55 -2.04
CA SER A 55 -12.72 -6.05 -3.41
C SER A 55 -12.84 -4.92 -4.42
N VAL A 56 -13.59 -3.86 -4.09
CA VAL A 56 -13.71 -2.67 -4.95
C VAL A 56 -12.35 -1.96 -5.05
N GLN A 57 -11.64 -1.81 -3.92
CA GLN A 57 -10.31 -1.23 -3.87
C GLN A 57 -9.35 -1.98 -4.79
N ALA A 58 -9.30 -3.32 -4.69
CA ALA A 58 -8.46 -4.16 -5.53
C ALA A 58 -8.79 -4.00 -7.04
N ALA A 59 -10.05 -3.97 -7.40
CA ALA A 59 -10.50 -3.78 -8.78
C ALA A 59 -10.16 -2.38 -9.32
N CYS A 60 -10.04 -1.37 -8.46
CA CYS A 60 -9.77 0.01 -8.84
C CYS A 60 -8.28 0.40 -8.84
N TYR A 61 -7.36 -0.45 -8.39
CA TYR A 61 -5.92 -0.14 -8.47
C TYR A 61 -5.40 0.14 -9.89
N PRO A 62 -5.87 -0.53 -10.96
CA PRO A 62 -5.49 -0.15 -12.32
C PRO A 62 -5.85 1.31 -12.67
N LEU A 63 -6.93 1.86 -12.07
CA LEU A 63 -7.28 3.28 -12.24
C LEU A 63 -6.23 4.20 -11.62
N ALA A 64 -5.64 3.82 -10.48
CA ALA A 64 -4.55 4.57 -9.87
C ALA A 64 -3.30 4.60 -10.76
N ALA A 65 -2.94 3.47 -11.37
CA ALA A 65 -1.84 3.38 -12.31
C ALA A 65 -2.06 4.29 -13.53
N TYR A 66 -3.25 4.24 -14.13
CA TYR A 66 -3.64 5.12 -15.23
C TYR A 66 -3.58 6.60 -14.85
N ALA A 67 -4.19 6.96 -13.70
CA ALA A 67 -4.23 8.35 -13.24
C ALA A 67 -2.83 8.92 -12.95
N ALA A 68 -1.91 8.11 -12.40
CA ALA A 68 -0.56 8.53 -12.06
C ALA A 68 0.33 8.80 -13.29
N VAL A 69 0.03 8.18 -14.43
CA VAL A 69 0.73 8.45 -15.70
C VAL A 69 0.29 9.78 -16.32
N HIS A 70 -1.01 10.12 -16.21
CA HIS A 70 -1.60 11.25 -16.91
C HIS A 70 -1.72 12.51 -16.08
N TYR A 71 -1.76 12.39 -14.75
CA TYR A 71 -2.03 13.49 -13.84
C TYR A 71 -0.96 13.57 -12.75
N ASN A 72 -0.73 14.79 -12.24
CA ASN A 72 0.10 15.03 -11.08
C ASN A 72 -0.38 14.17 -9.89
N ARG A 73 0.49 13.33 -9.36
CA ARG A 73 0.17 12.38 -8.29
C ARG A 73 -0.33 13.06 -7.00
N ALA A 74 0.10 14.29 -6.71
CA ALA A 74 -0.44 15.06 -5.59
C ALA A 74 -1.93 15.38 -5.80
N HIS A 75 -2.34 15.72 -7.02
CA HIS A 75 -3.76 15.92 -7.35
C HIS A 75 -4.54 14.60 -7.33
N VAL A 76 -3.95 13.48 -7.78
CA VAL A 76 -4.57 12.14 -7.67
C VAL A 76 -4.84 11.78 -6.21
N ILE A 77 -3.89 12.04 -5.30
CA ILE A 77 -4.07 11.85 -3.86
C ILE A 77 -5.18 12.75 -3.33
N ALA A 78 -5.23 14.02 -3.72
CA ALA A 78 -6.26 14.95 -3.28
C ALA A 78 -7.67 14.49 -3.72
N VAL A 79 -7.84 14.12 -4.98
CA VAL A 79 -9.12 13.60 -5.52
C VAL A 79 -9.53 12.31 -4.80
N GLY A 80 -8.61 11.38 -4.61
CA GLY A 80 -8.84 10.15 -3.85
C GLY A 80 -9.25 10.45 -2.40
N ALA A 81 -8.59 11.43 -1.75
CA ALA A 81 -8.93 11.87 -0.40
C ALA A 81 -10.35 12.45 -0.30
N PHE A 82 -10.78 13.26 -1.27
CA PHE A 82 -12.15 13.76 -1.30
C PHE A 82 -13.19 12.65 -1.54
N LEU A 83 -12.87 11.67 -2.39
CA LEU A 83 -13.74 10.51 -2.63
C LEU A 83 -13.90 9.65 -1.38
N TRP A 84 -12.80 9.31 -0.69
CA TRP A 84 -12.94 8.52 0.54
C TRP A 84 -13.64 9.32 1.64
N ALA A 85 -13.35 10.62 1.79
CA ALA A 85 -14.00 11.48 2.79
C ALA A 85 -15.51 11.55 2.57
N ALA A 86 -15.96 11.74 1.32
CA ALA A 86 -17.36 11.72 0.95
C ALA A 86 -18.00 10.36 1.27
N ALA A 87 -17.31 9.26 0.97
CA ALA A 87 -17.78 7.92 1.28
C ALA A 87 -17.88 7.68 2.80
N THR A 88 -16.91 8.13 3.57
CA THR A 88 -16.91 8.06 5.04
C THR A 88 -18.05 8.89 5.64
N PHE A 89 -18.32 10.07 5.09
CA PHE A 89 -19.50 10.87 5.45
C PHE A 89 -20.79 10.12 5.13
N LEU A 90 -20.91 9.47 3.97
CA LEU A 90 -22.08 8.66 3.61
C LEU A 90 -22.29 7.50 4.58
N VAL A 91 -21.24 6.84 5.07
CA VAL A 91 -21.37 5.82 6.14
C VAL A 91 -22.01 6.43 7.38
N ALA A 92 -21.61 7.64 7.78
CA ALA A 92 -22.10 8.30 8.97
C ALA A 92 -23.61 8.63 8.91
N VAL A 93 -24.14 8.92 7.72
CA VAL A 93 -25.58 9.26 7.51
C VAL A 93 -26.43 8.07 7.09
N SER A 94 -25.82 6.90 6.87
CA SER A 94 -26.53 5.69 6.44
C SER A 94 -27.37 5.08 7.57
N ASP A 95 -28.59 4.64 7.22
CA ASP A 95 -29.50 3.99 8.13
C ASP A 95 -29.74 2.50 7.83
N THR A 96 -29.28 2.03 6.66
CA THR A 96 -29.44 0.64 6.24
C THR A 96 -28.10 -0.02 5.93
N PHE A 97 -28.02 -1.34 6.11
CA PHE A 97 -26.84 -2.12 5.79
C PHE A 97 -26.40 -1.93 4.33
N LEU A 98 -27.34 -1.88 3.38
CA LEU A 98 -27.03 -1.71 1.96
C LEU A 98 -26.39 -0.35 1.67
N GLN A 99 -26.89 0.74 2.30
CA GLN A 99 -26.30 2.07 2.16
C GLN A 99 -24.86 2.09 2.67
N VAL A 100 -24.60 1.49 3.84
CA VAL A 100 -23.23 1.34 4.38
C VAL A 100 -22.37 0.51 3.44
N ALA A 101 -22.87 -0.60 2.88
CA ALA A 101 -22.13 -1.43 1.95
C ALA A 101 -21.72 -0.68 0.69
N VAL A 102 -22.65 0.09 0.10
CA VAL A 102 -22.35 0.95 -1.07
C VAL A 102 -21.33 2.03 -0.71
N ALA A 103 -21.51 2.72 0.42
CA ALA A 103 -20.58 3.74 0.88
C ALA A 103 -19.16 3.16 1.12
N ARG A 104 -19.07 1.95 1.69
CA ARG A 104 -17.77 1.24 1.87
C ARG A 104 -17.15 0.86 0.53
N GLY A 105 -17.95 0.48 -0.47
CA GLY A 105 -17.44 0.27 -1.83
C GLY A 105 -16.85 1.55 -2.44
N LEU A 106 -17.57 2.69 -2.33
CA LEU A 106 -17.06 3.99 -2.78
C LEU A 106 -15.79 4.43 -2.04
N ASN A 107 -15.71 4.16 -0.74
CA ASN A 107 -14.50 4.39 0.05
C ASN A 107 -13.30 3.61 -0.54
N GLY A 108 -13.51 2.37 -0.98
CA GLY A 108 -12.49 1.55 -1.64
C GLY A 108 -11.92 2.19 -2.91
N ILE A 109 -12.73 2.91 -3.71
CA ILE A 109 -12.25 3.63 -4.91
C ILE A 109 -11.27 4.74 -4.51
N GLY A 110 -11.65 5.57 -3.53
CA GLY A 110 -10.78 6.65 -3.03
C GLY A 110 -9.43 6.13 -2.53
N LEU A 111 -9.45 5.07 -1.72
CA LEU A 111 -8.25 4.44 -1.17
C LEU A 111 -7.37 3.81 -2.26
N ALA A 112 -7.98 3.22 -3.30
CA ALA A 112 -7.23 2.65 -4.42
C ALA A 112 -6.38 3.69 -5.15
N LEU A 113 -6.87 4.92 -5.29
CA LEU A 113 -6.13 6.02 -5.94
C LEU A 113 -4.96 6.52 -5.07
N VAL A 114 -5.16 6.58 -3.76
CA VAL A 114 -4.26 7.27 -2.84
C VAL A 114 -3.03 6.44 -2.47
N THR A 115 -3.23 5.20 -2.05
CA THR A 115 -2.15 4.37 -1.48
C THR A 115 -0.96 4.20 -2.43
N PRO A 116 -1.13 3.79 -3.70
CA PRO A 116 0.01 3.62 -4.62
C PRO A 116 0.65 4.97 -5.00
N ALA A 117 -0.15 6.04 -5.10
CA ALA A 117 0.37 7.37 -5.41
C ALA A 117 1.24 7.92 -4.27
N ILE A 118 0.85 7.73 -3.00
CA ILE A 118 1.67 8.03 -1.82
C ILE A 118 3.00 7.26 -1.88
N GLN A 119 2.97 5.94 -2.09
CA GLN A 119 4.16 5.11 -2.13
C GLN A 119 5.12 5.52 -3.24
N SER A 120 4.59 5.80 -4.42
CA SER A 120 5.36 6.30 -5.56
C SER A 120 6.00 7.67 -5.29
N LEU A 121 5.27 8.63 -4.69
CA LEU A 121 5.83 9.93 -4.30
C LEU A 121 6.91 9.80 -3.23
N VAL A 122 6.73 8.93 -2.22
CA VAL A 122 7.76 8.66 -1.21
C VAL A 122 9.02 8.10 -1.85
N ALA A 123 8.89 7.18 -2.81
CA ALA A 123 10.03 6.62 -3.52
C ALA A 123 10.81 7.67 -4.31
N ASP A 124 10.10 8.62 -4.96
CA ASP A 124 10.71 9.65 -5.80
C ASP A 124 11.23 10.87 -5.03
N CYS A 125 10.65 11.16 -3.86
CA CYS A 125 11.09 12.25 -2.98
C CYS A 125 12.20 11.82 -1.99
N SER A 126 12.66 10.57 -2.04
CA SER A 126 13.71 10.02 -1.17
C SER A 126 14.90 9.51 -1.97
N ASP A 127 16.11 9.77 -1.46
CA ASP A 127 17.34 9.26 -2.05
C ASP A 127 17.46 7.74 -1.84
N ASP A 128 18.22 7.06 -2.69
CA ASP A 128 18.42 5.60 -2.63
C ASP A 128 18.92 5.12 -1.26
N ASN A 129 19.77 5.91 -0.60
CA ASN A 129 20.33 5.60 0.72
C ASN A 129 19.37 5.85 1.90
N THR A 130 18.30 6.60 1.70
CA THR A 130 17.33 6.99 2.75
C THR A 130 15.91 6.49 2.46
N ARG A 131 15.72 5.79 1.34
CA ARG A 131 14.40 5.31 0.88
C ARG A 131 13.73 4.38 1.88
N GLY A 132 14.45 3.45 2.47
CA GLY A 132 13.91 2.56 3.50
C GLY A 132 13.46 3.33 4.75
N ALA A 133 14.24 4.34 5.19
CA ALA A 133 13.84 5.20 6.29
C ALA A 133 12.58 6.01 5.97
N ALA A 134 12.44 6.51 4.73
CA ALA A 134 11.24 7.23 4.29
C ALA A 134 9.99 6.35 4.31
N PHE A 135 10.08 5.11 3.81
CA PHE A 135 9.00 4.11 3.94
C PHE A 135 8.76 3.69 5.39
N GLY A 136 9.81 3.63 6.22
CA GLY A 136 9.69 3.40 7.65
C GLY A 136 8.88 4.48 8.36
N TRP A 137 9.12 5.75 8.03
CA TRP A 137 8.31 6.87 8.53
C TRP A 137 6.86 6.79 8.05
N LEU A 138 6.62 6.46 6.77
CA LEU A 138 5.28 6.29 6.22
C LEU A 138 4.52 5.20 6.98
N GLN A 139 5.14 4.05 7.24
CA GLN A 139 4.55 2.97 8.00
C GLN A 139 4.27 3.36 9.45
N PHE A 140 5.22 4.04 10.11
CA PHE A 140 5.08 4.50 11.49
C PHE A 140 3.92 5.49 11.64
N THR A 141 3.85 6.51 10.79
CA THR A 141 2.77 7.50 10.83
C THR A 141 1.41 6.89 10.49
N GLY A 142 1.36 5.95 9.53
CA GLY A 142 0.16 5.19 9.23
C GLY A 142 -0.33 4.36 10.42
N ASN A 143 0.57 3.67 11.13
CA ASN A 143 0.22 2.91 12.34
C ASN A 143 -0.31 3.82 13.45
N ILE A 144 0.28 4.99 13.66
CA ILE A 144 -0.25 6.02 14.57
C ILE A 144 -1.66 6.42 14.16
N GLY A 145 -1.90 6.64 12.86
CA GLY A 145 -3.23 6.94 12.32
C GLY A 145 -4.26 5.87 12.67
N SER A 146 -3.90 4.60 12.50
CA SER A 146 -4.76 3.46 12.84
C SER A 146 -5.10 3.41 14.34
N VAL A 147 -4.11 3.64 15.21
CA VAL A 147 -4.31 3.67 16.66
C VAL A 147 -5.20 4.85 17.06
N ILE A 148 -4.91 6.05 16.55
CA ILE A 148 -5.71 7.25 16.86
C ILE A 148 -7.15 7.07 16.36
N GLY A 149 -7.35 6.65 15.11
CA GLY A 149 -8.67 6.44 14.52
C GLY A 149 -9.49 5.40 15.28
N GLY A 150 -8.87 4.26 15.63
CA GLY A 150 -9.51 3.21 16.40
C GLY A 150 -9.90 3.64 17.82
N LEU A 151 -8.98 4.24 18.57
CA LEU A 151 -9.25 4.74 19.92
C LEU A 151 -10.27 5.87 19.93
N PHE A 152 -10.15 6.82 19.01
CA PHE A 152 -11.11 7.92 18.88
C PHE A 152 -12.53 7.41 18.63
N SER A 153 -12.67 6.46 17.71
CA SER A 153 -13.97 5.82 17.45
C SER A 153 -14.51 5.08 18.66
N LEU A 154 -13.67 4.31 19.34
CA LEU A 154 -14.04 3.52 20.50
C LEU A 154 -14.54 4.42 21.66
N ILE A 155 -13.83 5.52 21.94
CA ILE A 155 -14.19 6.48 22.99
C ILE A 155 -15.55 7.12 22.69
N LEU A 156 -15.80 7.48 21.42
CA LEU A 156 -17.08 8.09 21.03
C LEU A 156 -18.20 7.06 20.87
N ALA A 157 -17.90 5.80 20.59
CA ALA A 157 -18.86 4.75 20.23
C ALA A 157 -20.03 4.64 21.22
N SER A 158 -19.74 4.69 22.52
CA SER A 158 -20.73 4.57 23.60
C SER A 158 -21.45 5.85 23.95
N THR A 159 -21.10 6.99 23.31
CA THR A 159 -21.70 8.29 23.62
C THR A 159 -22.85 8.61 22.66
N THR A 160 -23.76 9.49 23.11
CA THR A 160 -24.76 10.14 22.25
C THR A 160 -24.66 11.64 22.48
N ILE A 161 -24.43 12.40 21.41
CA ILE A 161 -24.32 13.86 21.46
C ILE A 161 -25.42 14.46 20.60
N MET A 162 -26.27 15.27 21.20
CA MET A 162 -27.43 15.90 20.52
C MET A 162 -28.37 14.90 19.82
N GLY A 163 -28.51 13.68 20.38
CA GLY A 163 -29.35 12.62 19.80
C GLY A 163 -28.67 11.81 18.67
N ILE A 164 -27.45 12.14 18.28
CA ILE A 164 -26.69 11.42 17.26
C ILE A 164 -25.77 10.40 17.96
N ALA A 165 -25.78 9.16 17.48
CA ALA A 165 -24.89 8.12 17.99
C ALA A 165 -23.42 8.50 17.79
N GLY A 166 -22.58 8.30 18.82
CA GLY A 166 -21.20 8.76 18.83
C GLY A 166 -20.32 8.16 17.73
N TRP A 167 -20.60 6.92 17.30
CA TRP A 167 -19.88 6.34 16.16
C TRP A 167 -20.12 7.13 14.86
N ARG A 168 -21.33 7.66 14.62
CA ARG A 168 -21.62 8.51 13.45
C ARG A 168 -20.83 9.82 13.50
N ILE A 169 -20.69 10.40 14.70
CA ILE A 169 -19.91 11.62 14.93
C ILE A 169 -18.44 11.38 14.64
N ALA A 170 -17.88 10.22 15.03
CA ALA A 170 -16.51 9.86 14.72
C ALA A 170 -16.26 9.83 13.20
N PHE A 171 -17.18 9.23 12.43
CA PHE A 171 -17.08 9.21 10.97
C PHE A 171 -17.19 10.62 10.35
N HIS A 172 -18.07 11.49 10.84
CA HIS A 172 -18.18 12.88 10.37
C HIS A 172 -16.87 13.66 10.60
N ILE A 173 -16.29 13.56 11.80
CA ILE A 173 -15.06 14.27 12.15
C ILE A 173 -13.90 13.78 11.28
N VAL A 174 -13.71 12.47 11.11
CA VAL A 174 -12.65 11.93 10.26
C VAL A 174 -12.87 12.32 8.80
N ALA A 175 -14.10 12.30 8.29
CA ALA A 175 -14.40 12.77 6.94
C ALA A 175 -14.01 14.25 6.76
N LEU A 176 -14.36 15.12 7.70
CA LEU A 176 -14.01 16.54 7.65
C LEU A 176 -12.50 16.77 7.65
N ILE A 177 -11.76 16.09 8.55
CA ILE A 177 -10.30 16.20 8.60
C ILE A 177 -9.67 15.67 7.31
N SER A 178 -10.21 14.59 6.74
CA SER A 178 -9.74 14.03 5.46
C SER A 178 -9.89 15.02 4.30
N VAL A 179 -10.98 15.79 4.26
CA VAL A 179 -11.15 16.87 3.27
C VAL A 179 -10.07 17.93 3.42
N VAL A 180 -9.78 18.37 4.65
CA VAL A 180 -8.74 19.38 4.92
C VAL A 180 -7.37 18.84 4.48
N VAL A 181 -7.03 17.60 4.83
CA VAL A 181 -5.76 16.98 4.45
C VAL A 181 -5.67 16.83 2.93
N GLY A 182 -6.74 16.38 2.27
CA GLY A 182 -6.80 16.29 0.81
C GLY A 182 -6.54 17.65 0.14
N ALA A 183 -7.14 18.73 0.66
CA ALA A 183 -6.90 20.08 0.17
C ALA A 183 -5.44 20.53 0.39
N LEU A 184 -4.86 20.26 1.55
CA LEU A 184 -3.46 20.59 1.84
C LEU A 184 -2.50 19.84 0.90
N VAL A 185 -2.74 18.57 0.63
CA VAL A 185 -1.94 17.80 -0.32
C VAL A 185 -2.08 18.36 -1.73
N GLY A 186 -3.30 18.61 -2.20
CA GLY A 186 -3.54 19.13 -3.54
C GLY A 186 -2.94 20.52 -3.80
N LEU A 187 -2.89 21.38 -2.77
CA LEU A 187 -2.40 22.74 -2.90
C LEU A 187 -0.87 22.87 -2.69
N PHE A 188 -0.30 22.05 -1.82
CA PHE A 188 1.07 22.25 -1.34
C PHE A 188 2.04 21.12 -1.60
N ALA A 189 1.59 19.91 -1.95
CA ALA A 189 2.49 18.85 -2.34
C ALA A 189 2.96 19.03 -3.78
N VAL A 190 4.22 18.70 -4.01
CA VAL A 190 4.87 18.86 -5.31
C VAL A 190 5.27 17.48 -5.81
N ASP A 191 4.92 17.17 -7.05
CA ASP A 191 5.33 15.95 -7.74
C ASP A 191 6.60 16.20 -8.54
N PRO A 192 7.76 15.59 -8.17
CA PRO A 192 9.02 15.82 -8.86
C PRO A 192 8.98 15.45 -10.34
N HIS A 193 8.18 14.45 -10.69
CA HIS A 193 8.08 13.96 -12.06
C HIS A 193 7.38 14.99 -12.98
N PHE A 194 6.38 15.68 -12.47
CA PHE A 194 5.59 16.67 -13.22
C PHE A 194 6.30 18.03 -13.37
N LEU A 195 7.25 18.35 -12.52
CA LEU A 195 8.04 19.58 -12.64
C LEU A 195 8.98 19.53 -13.84
N ASN A 196 9.48 18.34 -14.21
CA ASN A 196 10.41 18.15 -15.32
C ASN A 196 9.69 18.10 -16.69
N VAL A 197 8.42 17.76 -16.73
CA VAL A 197 7.62 17.63 -17.97
C VAL A 197 7.01 18.98 -18.40
N GLY A 198 6.99 20.00 -17.55
CA GLY A 198 6.32 21.29 -17.78
C GLY A 198 6.92 22.17 -18.88
N ASN A 199 8.01 21.78 -19.55
CA ASN A 199 8.72 22.62 -20.52
C ASN A 199 8.81 22.07 -21.95
N GLY A 200 7.94 21.18 -22.41
CA GLY A 200 8.05 20.89 -23.82
C GLY A 200 7.29 19.72 -24.44
N GLU A 201 6.60 18.89 -23.73
CA GLU A 201 5.85 17.82 -24.39
C GLU A 201 4.36 17.87 -24.06
N GLN A 202 3.58 18.50 -24.92
CA GLN A 202 2.21 18.06 -25.17
C GLN A 202 2.33 16.66 -25.79
N LEU A 203 2.34 15.62 -24.93
CA LEU A 203 2.18 14.24 -25.34
C LEU A 203 0.97 14.17 -26.28
N LEU A 204 1.19 13.81 -27.53
CA LEU A 204 0.16 13.46 -28.48
C LEU A 204 -0.83 12.53 -27.80
N ARG A 205 -2.07 12.97 -27.66
CA ARG A 205 -3.11 12.33 -26.87
C ARG A 205 -3.52 11.02 -27.57
N LYS A 206 -2.82 9.93 -27.22
CA LYS A 206 -3.21 8.58 -27.67
C LYS A 206 -4.66 8.32 -27.23
N SER A 207 -5.38 7.54 -28.00
CA SER A 207 -6.73 7.11 -27.59
C SER A 207 -6.68 6.42 -26.22
N ALA A 208 -7.64 6.72 -25.34
CA ALA A 208 -7.71 6.10 -23.99
C ALA A 208 -7.68 4.56 -24.03
N TRP A 209 -8.12 3.96 -25.14
CA TRP A 209 -8.03 2.51 -25.36
C TRP A 209 -6.61 2.04 -25.67
N ALA A 210 -5.83 2.80 -26.44
CA ALA A 210 -4.42 2.50 -26.71
C ALA A 210 -3.60 2.61 -25.42
N GLU A 211 -3.83 3.65 -24.61
CA GLU A 211 -3.18 3.85 -23.31
C GLU A 211 -3.52 2.74 -22.31
N MET A 212 -4.78 2.29 -22.27
CA MET A 212 -5.17 1.14 -21.46
C MET A 212 -4.44 -0.13 -21.90
N LYS A 213 -4.23 -0.33 -23.20
CA LYS A 213 -3.48 -1.46 -23.75
C LYS A 213 -2.00 -1.39 -23.36
N ASP A 214 -1.41 -0.20 -23.35
CA ASP A 214 -0.02 0.02 -22.93
C ASP A 214 0.14 -0.22 -21.43
N LEU A 215 -0.80 0.25 -20.57
CA LEU A 215 -0.81 -0.07 -19.15
C LEU A 215 -0.94 -1.58 -18.89
N VAL A 216 -1.77 -2.28 -19.63
CA VAL A 216 -1.87 -3.76 -19.54
C VAL A 216 -0.56 -4.42 -19.97
N ARG A 217 0.13 -3.87 -20.98
CA ARG A 217 1.44 -4.37 -21.41
C ARG A 217 2.50 -4.13 -20.31
N GLU A 218 2.56 -2.95 -19.73
CA GLU A 218 3.43 -2.63 -18.59
C GLU A 218 3.12 -3.53 -17.40
N ALA A 219 1.85 -3.70 -17.03
CA ALA A 219 1.45 -4.60 -15.96
C ALA A 219 1.90 -6.05 -16.23
N LYS A 220 1.76 -6.54 -17.47
CA LYS A 220 2.27 -7.86 -17.86
C LYS A 220 3.80 -7.95 -17.77
N ALA A 221 4.52 -6.89 -18.12
CA ALA A 221 5.97 -6.85 -17.99
C ALA A 221 6.39 -6.90 -16.53
N VAL A 222 5.76 -6.09 -15.64
CA VAL A 222 6.02 -6.07 -14.20
C VAL A 222 5.71 -7.43 -13.56
N VAL A 223 4.57 -8.06 -13.92
CA VAL A 223 4.21 -9.39 -13.41
C VAL A 223 5.23 -10.47 -13.80
N LYS A 224 5.94 -10.33 -14.91
CA LYS A 224 7.00 -11.26 -15.32
C LYS A 224 8.31 -11.09 -14.54
N ILE A 225 8.49 -10.00 -13.79
CA ILE A 225 9.69 -9.77 -12.98
C ILE A 225 9.71 -10.79 -11.83
N SER A 226 10.74 -11.63 -11.77
CA SER A 226 10.84 -12.70 -10.77
C SER A 226 10.83 -12.16 -9.35
N SER A 227 11.54 -11.07 -9.08
CA SER A 227 11.54 -10.43 -7.75
C SER A 227 10.17 -9.89 -7.37
N PHE A 228 9.40 -9.32 -8.32
CA PHE A 228 8.01 -8.89 -8.07
C PHE A 228 7.13 -10.07 -7.65
N GLN A 229 7.17 -11.20 -8.40
CA GLN A 229 6.38 -12.40 -8.10
C GLN A 229 6.70 -12.95 -6.70
N ILE A 230 7.99 -12.98 -6.33
CA ILE A 230 8.43 -13.47 -5.02
C ILE A 230 7.93 -12.55 -3.91
N ILE A 231 8.03 -11.23 -4.08
CA ILE A 231 7.58 -10.26 -3.07
C ILE A 231 6.06 -10.30 -2.93
N VAL A 232 5.31 -10.40 -4.03
CA VAL A 232 3.84 -10.56 -3.97
C VAL A 232 3.45 -11.85 -3.25
N ALA A 233 4.10 -12.99 -3.57
CA ALA A 233 3.86 -14.25 -2.88
C ALA A 233 4.15 -14.15 -1.37
N GLN A 234 5.19 -13.40 -0.97
CA GLN A 234 5.49 -13.11 0.42
C GLN A 234 4.41 -12.22 1.07
N GLY A 235 3.98 -11.14 0.42
CA GLY A 235 2.94 -10.24 0.92
C GLY A 235 1.63 -10.97 1.21
N VAL A 236 1.25 -11.89 0.31
CA VAL A 236 0.09 -12.78 0.47
C VAL A 236 0.19 -13.65 1.72
N THR A 237 1.38 -14.18 1.99
CA THR A 237 1.60 -15.09 3.13
C THR A 237 1.88 -14.35 4.45
N GLY A 238 2.34 -13.09 4.40
CA GLY A 238 2.80 -12.29 5.54
C GLY A 238 1.84 -11.22 6.07
N SER A 239 0.64 -11.09 5.55
CA SER A 239 -0.30 -9.96 5.81
C SER A 239 -0.91 -9.89 7.21
N PHE A 240 -0.27 -10.45 8.25
CA PHE A 240 -0.75 -10.36 9.63
C PHE A 240 -0.11 -9.18 10.40
N PRO A 241 -0.68 -8.72 11.52
CA PRO A 241 -0.76 -7.31 11.96
C PRO A 241 0.57 -6.60 12.18
N CYS A 242 0.69 -5.41 11.63
CA CYS A 242 1.82 -4.50 11.73
C CYS A 242 1.73 -3.58 12.94
N SER A 243 2.86 -3.25 13.54
CA SER A 243 3.01 -2.21 14.54
C SER A 243 4.36 -1.45 14.44
N LEU A 244 4.73 -0.74 15.44
CA LEU A 244 5.77 0.29 15.57
C LEU A 244 7.18 0.05 14.96
N GLY A 245 7.52 -1.15 14.50
CA GLY A 245 8.88 -1.48 14.02
C GLY A 245 9.24 -0.98 12.62
N GLY A 246 8.29 -0.42 11.86
CA GLY A 246 8.55 -0.04 10.47
C GLY A 246 9.65 1.02 10.31
N LEU A 247 9.71 1.99 11.21
CA LEU A 247 10.76 3.01 11.19
C LEU A 247 12.16 2.42 11.47
N LEU A 248 12.25 1.55 12.47
CA LEU A 248 13.49 0.84 12.80
C LEU A 248 13.90 -0.07 11.64
N GLY A 249 12.96 -0.85 11.12
CA GLY A 249 13.18 -1.71 9.96
C GLY A 249 13.67 -0.95 8.74
N GLY A 250 13.05 0.20 8.43
CA GLY A 250 13.47 1.05 7.31
C GLY A 250 14.91 1.53 7.44
N LYS A 251 15.29 2.12 8.59
CA LYS A 251 16.66 2.54 8.87
C LYS A 251 17.66 1.38 8.85
N MET A 252 17.29 0.24 9.45
CA MET A 252 18.11 -0.97 9.42
C MET A 252 18.26 -1.48 7.99
N GLY A 253 17.20 -1.48 7.20
CA GLY A 253 17.21 -1.86 5.80
C GLY A 253 18.19 -1.04 4.97
N ASP A 254 18.19 0.28 5.15
CA ASP A 254 19.12 1.18 4.47
C ASP A 254 20.58 0.92 4.90
N HIS A 255 20.82 0.78 6.22
CA HIS A 255 22.16 0.48 6.73
C HIS A 255 22.71 -0.86 6.21
N PHE A 256 21.86 -1.90 6.22
CA PHE A 256 22.25 -3.21 5.69
C PHE A 256 22.40 -3.21 4.18
N ALA A 257 21.61 -2.42 3.44
CA ALA A 257 21.74 -2.29 1.99
C ALA A 257 23.07 -1.65 1.58
N VAL A 258 23.56 -0.65 2.32
CA VAL A 258 24.88 -0.06 2.07
C VAL A 258 26.01 -1.06 2.31
N ARG A 259 25.91 -1.89 3.35
CA ARG A 259 26.97 -2.85 3.70
C ARG A 259 26.91 -4.13 2.87
N PHE A 260 25.71 -4.59 2.52
CA PHE A 260 25.44 -5.80 1.74
C PHE A 260 24.40 -5.50 0.65
N PRO A 261 24.80 -4.90 -0.48
CA PRO A 261 23.87 -4.37 -1.49
C PRO A 261 22.91 -5.41 -2.09
N ASP A 262 23.32 -6.68 -2.17
CA ASP A 262 22.57 -7.75 -2.83
C ASP A 262 21.75 -8.61 -1.87
N SER A 263 22.02 -8.53 -0.57
CA SER A 263 21.43 -9.44 0.42
C SER A 263 20.92 -8.78 1.69
N GLY A 264 21.40 -7.59 2.04
CA GLY A 264 21.14 -6.96 3.33
C GLY A 264 19.65 -6.77 3.64
N ARG A 265 18.87 -6.30 2.68
CA ARG A 265 17.41 -6.15 2.81
C ARG A 265 16.69 -7.48 2.98
N ILE A 266 17.15 -8.52 2.25
CA ILE A 266 16.56 -9.87 2.26
C ILE A 266 16.76 -10.54 3.63
N VAL A 267 17.99 -10.51 4.16
CA VAL A 267 18.33 -11.07 5.47
C VAL A 267 17.44 -10.46 6.57
N LEU A 268 17.22 -9.15 6.52
CA LEU A 268 16.42 -8.46 7.51
C LEU A 268 14.95 -8.93 7.50
N SER A 269 14.37 -9.14 6.33
CA SER A 269 13.01 -9.68 6.21
C SER A 269 12.91 -11.14 6.64
N GLN A 270 13.93 -11.94 6.39
CA GLN A 270 13.97 -13.31 6.90
C GLN A 270 14.03 -13.35 8.43
N ILE A 271 14.83 -12.48 9.05
CA ILE A 271 14.87 -12.35 10.52
C ILE A 271 13.51 -11.92 11.05
N SER A 272 12.87 -10.93 10.42
CA SER A 272 11.53 -10.47 10.79
C SER A 272 10.50 -11.61 10.74
N SER A 273 10.43 -12.32 9.60
CA SER A 273 9.47 -13.42 9.42
C SER A 273 9.75 -14.60 10.34
N ALA A 274 11.02 -15.00 10.53
CA ALA A 274 11.39 -16.11 11.39
C ALA A 274 11.11 -15.81 12.88
N SER A 275 11.33 -14.57 13.33
CA SER A 275 11.08 -14.17 14.73
C SER A 275 9.61 -14.22 15.12
N ALA A 276 8.70 -14.09 14.16
CA ALA A 276 7.26 -14.17 14.39
C ALA A 276 6.82 -15.52 14.97
N ILE A 277 7.45 -16.61 14.55
CA ILE A 277 7.05 -17.97 14.94
C ILE A 277 7.26 -18.22 16.43
N PRO A 278 8.48 -18.07 17.01
CA PRO A 278 8.68 -18.27 18.43
C PRO A 278 7.95 -17.24 19.31
N LEU A 279 7.82 -15.99 18.84
CA LEU A 279 7.10 -14.96 19.58
C LEU A 279 5.60 -15.25 19.63
N ALA A 280 4.99 -15.68 18.53
CA ALA A 280 3.59 -16.09 18.49
C ALA A 280 3.36 -17.36 19.33
N SER A 281 4.27 -18.32 19.30
CA SER A 281 4.21 -19.51 20.16
C SER A 281 4.24 -19.15 21.64
N LEU A 282 5.15 -18.28 22.04
CA LEU A 282 5.24 -17.80 23.41
C LEU A 282 3.95 -17.05 23.82
N LEU A 283 3.48 -16.13 22.98
CA LEU A 283 2.30 -15.30 23.27
C LEU A 283 1.02 -16.12 23.40
N LEU A 284 0.78 -17.02 22.46
CA LEU A 284 -0.53 -17.71 22.30
C LEU A 284 -0.60 -19.06 23.01
N LEU A 285 0.54 -19.72 23.20
CA LEU A 285 0.59 -21.09 23.73
C LEU A 285 1.43 -21.21 25.01
N GLY A 286 2.41 -20.32 25.24
CA GLY A 286 3.38 -20.46 26.30
C GLY A 286 3.08 -19.64 27.57
N LEU A 287 2.37 -18.52 27.42
CA LEU A 287 2.08 -17.66 28.60
C LEU A 287 0.83 -18.14 29.35
N PRO A 288 0.86 -18.09 30.72
CA PRO A 288 -0.28 -18.50 31.52
C PRO A 288 -1.39 -17.47 31.52
N ASP A 289 -2.66 -17.92 31.47
CA ASP A 289 -3.88 -17.10 31.48
C ASP A 289 -4.19 -16.52 32.88
N ASN A 290 -3.25 -15.80 33.47
CA ASN A 290 -3.41 -15.18 34.76
C ASN A 290 -3.44 -13.66 34.64
N SER A 291 -4.23 -12.98 35.45
CA SER A 291 -4.27 -11.50 35.43
C SER A 291 -2.92 -10.84 35.74
N SER A 292 -2.03 -11.54 36.44
CA SER A 292 -0.66 -11.10 36.73
C SER A 292 0.28 -11.18 35.54
N SER A 293 -0.03 -11.97 34.51
CA SER A 293 0.80 -12.12 33.29
C SER A 293 0.52 -11.07 32.21
N GLY A 294 -0.44 -10.15 32.42
CA GLY A 294 -0.83 -9.14 31.44
C GLY A 294 0.33 -8.26 30.94
N PHE A 295 1.25 -7.88 31.85
CA PHE A 295 2.45 -7.13 31.45
C PHE A 295 3.35 -7.95 30.50
N LEU A 296 3.52 -9.24 30.76
CA LEU A 296 4.35 -10.12 29.94
C LEU A 296 3.74 -10.35 28.56
N HIS A 297 2.40 -10.53 28.48
CA HIS A 297 1.68 -10.57 27.21
C HIS A 297 1.89 -9.27 26.42
N GLY A 298 1.73 -8.11 27.07
CA GLY A 298 1.97 -6.80 26.45
C GLY A 298 3.40 -6.63 25.94
N LEU A 299 4.39 -7.09 26.71
CA LEU A 299 5.81 -7.03 26.31
C LEU A 299 6.10 -7.92 25.10
N VAL A 300 5.59 -9.16 25.08
CA VAL A 300 5.78 -10.06 23.93
C VAL A 300 5.05 -9.53 22.71
N MET A 301 3.82 -9.00 22.85
CA MET A 301 3.11 -8.34 21.74
C MET A 301 3.88 -7.13 21.20
N PHE A 302 4.47 -6.32 22.08
CA PHE A 302 5.27 -5.16 21.67
C PHE A 302 6.51 -5.59 20.87
N ILE A 303 7.27 -6.58 21.36
CA ILE A 303 8.46 -7.11 20.67
C ILE A 303 8.06 -7.73 19.32
N MET A 304 6.98 -8.51 19.28
CA MET A 304 6.46 -9.12 18.06
C MET A 304 6.06 -8.05 17.04
N GLY A 305 5.32 -7.03 17.48
CA GLY A 305 4.96 -5.90 16.64
C GLY A 305 6.18 -5.16 16.10
N LEU A 306 7.21 -4.96 16.95
CA LEU A 306 8.44 -4.29 16.56
C LEU A 306 9.21 -5.06 15.48
N SER A 307 9.27 -6.39 15.56
CA SER A 307 10.03 -7.23 14.64
C SER A 307 9.27 -7.56 13.35
N MET A 308 7.95 -7.77 13.41
CA MET A 308 7.16 -8.18 12.24
C MET A 308 6.91 -7.07 11.22
N SER A 309 6.97 -5.81 11.62
CA SER A 309 6.67 -4.66 10.75
C SER A 309 7.82 -4.23 9.85
N TRP A 310 8.96 -4.94 9.83
CA TRP A 310 10.13 -4.55 9.05
C TRP A 310 10.01 -4.88 7.56
N ASN A 311 9.24 -5.91 7.18
CA ASN A 311 9.23 -6.47 5.82
C ASN A 311 8.92 -5.42 4.74
N ALA A 312 7.86 -4.64 4.90
CA ALA A 312 7.46 -3.65 3.92
C ALA A 312 8.48 -2.50 3.79
N PRO A 313 8.85 -1.75 4.87
CA PRO A 313 9.74 -0.59 4.73
C PRO A 313 11.21 -0.95 4.51
N ALA A 314 11.69 -2.09 5.02
CA ALA A 314 13.07 -2.50 4.87
C ALA A 314 13.36 -3.17 3.53
N THR A 315 12.43 -3.94 3.00
CA THR A 315 12.63 -4.83 1.86
C THR A 315 11.67 -4.57 0.71
N ASN A 316 10.35 -4.83 0.88
CA ASN A 316 9.43 -4.86 -0.25
C ASN A 316 9.36 -3.53 -0.98
N ASN A 317 9.03 -2.45 -0.27
CA ASN A 317 8.85 -1.14 -0.89
C ASN A 317 10.13 -0.59 -1.54
N PRO A 318 11.32 -0.64 -0.90
CA PRO A 318 12.56 -0.22 -1.55
C PRO A 318 12.93 -1.09 -2.76
N ILE A 319 12.79 -2.42 -2.66
CA ILE A 319 13.09 -3.32 -3.78
C ILE A 319 12.19 -3.01 -4.98
N PHE A 320 10.88 -2.80 -4.78
CA PHE A 320 9.98 -2.39 -5.87
C PHE A 320 10.44 -1.11 -6.57
N ALA A 321 10.93 -0.12 -5.81
CA ALA A 321 11.46 1.11 -6.40
C ALA A 321 12.77 0.90 -7.17
N GLU A 322 13.55 -0.12 -6.84
CA GLU A 322 14.86 -0.40 -7.42
C GLU A 322 14.81 -1.30 -8.67
N ILE A 323 13.75 -2.13 -8.82
CA ILE A 323 13.62 -3.09 -9.93
C ILE A 323 12.78 -2.58 -11.10
N VAL A 324 12.25 -1.34 -11.03
CA VAL A 324 11.48 -0.72 -12.12
C VAL A 324 11.90 0.73 -12.35
N PRO A 325 11.80 1.24 -13.60
CA PRO A 325 11.97 2.66 -13.90
C PRO A 325 10.96 3.54 -13.13
N GLY A 326 11.33 4.81 -12.88
CA GLY A 326 10.50 5.76 -12.11
C GLY A 326 9.06 5.88 -12.62
N ARG A 327 8.84 5.90 -13.94
CA ARG A 327 7.52 5.98 -14.58
C ARG A 327 6.58 4.81 -14.23
N SER A 328 7.12 3.62 -13.96
CA SER A 328 6.35 2.40 -13.68
C SER A 328 6.15 2.12 -12.18
N ARG A 329 6.69 2.98 -11.28
CA ARG A 329 6.61 2.78 -9.81
C ARG A 329 5.19 2.73 -9.29
N THR A 330 4.30 3.62 -9.76
CA THR A 330 2.89 3.58 -9.31
C THR A 330 2.20 2.30 -9.75
N SER A 331 2.49 1.82 -10.95
CA SER A 331 1.91 0.57 -11.46
C SER A 331 2.33 -0.65 -10.63
N ILE A 332 3.62 -0.75 -10.25
CA ILE A 332 4.09 -1.87 -9.42
C ILE A 332 3.46 -1.85 -8.02
N TYR A 333 3.36 -0.67 -7.38
CA TYR A 333 2.70 -0.55 -6.07
C TYR A 333 1.19 -0.83 -6.16
N ALA A 334 0.52 -0.39 -7.23
CA ALA A 334 -0.90 -0.67 -7.44
C ALA A 334 -1.16 -2.17 -7.61
N LEU A 335 -0.32 -2.87 -8.39
CA LEU A 335 -0.41 -4.32 -8.59
C LEU A 335 -0.16 -5.09 -7.29
N ASP A 336 0.90 -4.75 -6.54
CA ASP A 336 1.21 -5.35 -5.24
C ASP A 336 0.03 -5.23 -4.28
N ARG A 337 -0.52 -4.02 -4.12
CA ARG A 337 -1.69 -3.77 -3.28
C ARG A 337 -2.96 -4.49 -3.74
N SER A 338 -3.14 -4.64 -5.05
CA SER A 338 -4.27 -5.41 -5.58
C SER A 338 -4.22 -6.86 -5.10
N PHE A 339 -3.08 -7.54 -5.28
CA PHE A 339 -2.90 -8.92 -4.83
C PHE A 339 -2.99 -9.05 -3.30
N GLU A 340 -2.31 -8.17 -2.56
CA GLU A 340 -2.30 -8.16 -1.10
C GLU A 340 -3.72 -7.99 -0.53
N SER A 341 -4.50 -7.06 -1.09
CA SER A 341 -5.84 -6.73 -0.63
C SER A 341 -6.84 -7.89 -0.84
N VAL A 342 -6.82 -8.53 -2.00
CA VAL A 342 -7.69 -9.69 -2.28
C VAL A 342 -7.39 -10.84 -1.32
N LEU A 343 -6.12 -11.18 -1.18
CA LEU A 343 -5.73 -12.39 -0.46
C LEU A 343 -5.78 -12.22 1.07
N SER A 344 -5.47 -11.03 1.58
CA SER A 344 -5.60 -10.73 3.01
C SER A 344 -7.05 -10.78 3.49
N SER A 345 -8.02 -10.52 2.60
CA SER A 345 -9.46 -10.59 2.92
C SER A 345 -9.92 -12.00 3.30
N PHE A 346 -9.20 -13.05 2.89
CA PHE A 346 -9.52 -14.43 3.26
C PHE A 346 -8.94 -14.86 4.63
N ALA A 347 -8.04 -14.08 5.23
CA ALA A 347 -7.39 -14.46 6.47
C ALA A 347 -8.37 -14.66 7.66
N PRO A 348 -9.35 -13.77 7.94
CA PRO A 348 -10.31 -13.98 9.02
C PRO A 348 -11.19 -15.22 8.85
N PRO A 349 -11.79 -15.50 7.66
CA PRO A 349 -12.51 -16.74 7.42
C PRO A 349 -11.68 -18.00 7.65
N VAL A 350 -10.41 -18.01 7.24
CA VAL A 350 -9.51 -19.16 7.45
C VAL A 350 -9.25 -19.40 8.94
N VAL A 351 -9.00 -18.34 9.73
CA VAL A 351 -8.85 -18.47 11.18
C VAL A 351 -10.13 -19.03 11.83
N GLY A 352 -11.31 -18.53 11.42
CA GLY A 352 -12.59 -19.03 11.90
C GLY A 352 -12.78 -20.50 11.57
N PHE A 353 -12.51 -20.91 10.33
CA PHE A 353 -12.57 -22.31 9.91
C PHE A 353 -11.64 -23.23 10.72
N LEU A 354 -10.39 -22.80 10.90
CA LEU A 354 -9.43 -23.54 11.72
C LEU A 354 -9.91 -23.67 13.17
N ALA A 355 -10.43 -22.59 13.76
CA ALA A 355 -10.91 -22.61 15.13
C ALA A 355 -12.08 -23.60 15.31
N GLU A 356 -13.05 -23.55 14.42
CA GLU A 356 -14.28 -24.37 14.52
C GLU A 356 -14.06 -25.84 14.14
N HIS A 357 -13.48 -26.08 12.96
CA HIS A 357 -13.42 -27.42 12.37
C HIS A 357 -12.17 -28.22 12.76
N VAL A 358 -11.04 -27.52 13.05
CA VAL A 358 -9.79 -28.20 13.38
C VAL A 358 -9.56 -28.26 14.88
N TYR A 359 -9.83 -27.16 15.59
CA TYR A 359 -9.51 -27.01 17.02
C TYR A 359 -10.73 -27.11 17.95
N GLY A 360 -11.94 -27.29 17.40
CA GLY A 360 -13.15 -27.60 18.18
C GLY A 360 -13.76 -26.42 18.92
N TYR A 361 -13.59 -25.21 18.42
CA TYR A 361 -14.28 -24.01 18.91
C TYR A 361 -15.81 -24.20 18.80
N LYS A 362 -16.54 -23.96 19.88
CA LYS A 362 -18.01 -24.07 19.91
C LYS A 362 -18.63 -22.70 20.07
N PRO A 363 -19.35 -22.18 19.05
CA PRO A 363 -20.03 -20.89 19.15
C PRO A 363 -21.02 -20.87 20.33
N ILE A 364 -21.16 -19.72 20.98
CA ILE A 364 -22.12 -19.53 22.05
C ILE A 364 -23.51 -19.37 21.42
N SER A 365 -24.42 -20.33 21.64
CA SER A 365 -25.81 -20.17 21.25
C SER A 365 -26.48 -19.09 22.10
N TYR A 366 -27.06 -18.09 21.48
CA TYR A 366 -27.89 -17.08 22.13
C TYR A 366 -29.07 -17.78 22.83
N GLY A 367 -29.09 -17.76 24.18
CA GLY A 367 -30.18 -18.35 24.97
C GLY A 367 -29.78 -19.39 26.01
N ALA A 368 -28.55 -19.87 26.03
CA ALA A 368 -28.08 -20.77 27.10
C ALA A 368 -27.55 -19.96 28.27
N GLY A 369 -28.28 -19.94 29.38
CA GLY A 369 -27.87 -19.29 30.63
C GLY A 369 -26.53 -19.82 31.12
N VAL A 370 -25.73 -18.91 31.71
CA VAL A 370 -24.45 -19.11 32.37
C VAL A 370 -23.45 -19.95 31.55
N SER A 371 -22.60 -19.25 30.79
CA SER A 371 -21.43 -19.84 30.17
C SER A 371 -20.55 -20.49 31.27
N SER A 372 -20.30 -21.78 31.17
CA SER A 372 -19.37 -22.40 32.10
C SER A 372 -17.98 -21.90 31.81
N VAL A 373 -17.25 -21.34 32.76
CA VAL A 373 -15.84 -20.88 32.69
C VAL A 373 -14.95 -21.88 31.96
N GLY A 374 -15.24 -23.18 32.07
CA GLY A 374 -14.54 -24.24 31.37
C GLY A 374 -14.71 -24.23 29.86
N ARG A 375 -15.91 -23.82 29.32
CA ARG A 375 -16.15 -23.72 27.88
C ARG A 375 -15.42 -22.52 27.29
N ASP A 376 -15.44 -21.39 27.99
CA ASP A 376 -14.78 -20.17 27.55
C ASP A 376 -13.26 -20.38 27.46
N ARG A 377 -12.68 -21.07 28.46
CA ARG A 377 -11.27 -21.44 28.44
C ARG A 377 -10.91 -22.41 27.30
N SER A 378 -11.78 -23.40 27.01
CA SER A 378 -11.60 -24.30 25.88
C SER A 378 -11.68 -23.57 24.54
N ASN A 379 -12.64 -22.64 24.37
CA ASN A 379 -12.78 -21.82 23.17
C ASN A 379 -11.60 -20.86 22.99
N ALA A 380 -11.09 -20.26 24.07
CA ALA A 380 -9.90 -19.43 24.02
C ALA A 380 -8.66 -20.22 23.56
N ALA A 381 -8.48 -21.44 24.09
CA ALA A 381 -7.39 -22.31 23.68
C ALA A 381 -7.51 -22.77 22.20
N ALA A 382 -8.71 -23.07 21.73
CA ALA A 382 -8.97 -23.40 20.33
C ALA A 382 -8.63 -22.24 19.40
N LEU A 383 -9.06 -21.02 19.75
CA LEU A 383 -8.76 -19.81 19.00
C LEU A 383 -7.26 -19.48 18.99
N ALA A 384 -6.58 -19.62 20.14
CA ALA A 384 -5.14 -19.41 20.26
C ALA A 384 -4.35 -20.34 19.33
N LYS A 385 -4.72 -21.65 19.29
CA LYS A 385 -4.11 -22.63 18.36
C LYS A 385 -4.38 -22.28 16.89
N ALA A 386 -5.61 -21.87 16.55
CA ALA A 386 -5.97 -21.47 15.21
C ALA A 386 -5.16 -20.24 14.75
N LEU A 387 -5.04 -19.21 15.60
CA LEU A 387 -4.24 -18.02 15.34
C LEU A 387 -2.75 -18.37 15.22
N TYR A 388 -2.20 -19.21 16.11
CA TYR A 388 -0.82 -19.63 16.00
C TYR A 388 -0.54 -20.34 14.67
N THR A 389 -1.40 -21.26 14.26
CA THR A 389 -1.25 -21.98 12.98
C THR A 389 -1.33 -21.03 11.78
N ALA A 390 -2.29 -20.10 11.82
CA ALA A 390 -2.47 -19.08 10.79
C ALA A 390 -1.31 -18.07 10.72
N ILE A 391 -0.50 -17.92 11.76
CA ILE A 391 0.72 -17.10 11.76
C ILE A 391 1.94 -17.95 11.38
N ALA A 392 2.16 -19.08 12.04
CA ALA A 392 3.39 -19.85 11.94
C ALA A 392 3.62 -20.43 10.53
N ILE A 393 2.58 -20.99 9.90
CA ILE A 393 2.70 -21.59 8.57
C ILE A 393 3.02 -20.54 7.50
N PRO A 394 2.28 -19.42 7.37
CA PRO A 394 2.62 -18.39 6.40
C PRO A 394 3.99 -17.75 6.66
N MET A 395 4.38 -17.51 7.92
CA MET A 395 5.68 -16.90 8.23
C MET A 395 6.85 -17.81 7.88
N LEU A 396 6.72 -19.11 8.09
CA LEU A 396 7.72 -20.08 7.66
C LEU A 396 7.84 -20.09 6.13
N LEU A 397 6.70 -20.07 5.42
CA LEU A 397 6.65 -20.00 3.97
C LEU A 397 7.27 -18.69 3.45
N CYS A 398 6.97 -17.55 4.06
CA CYS A 398 7.59 -16.26 3.76
C CYS A 398 9.10 -16.32 3.86
N CYS A 399 9.62 -16.90 4.95
CA CYS A 399 11.05 -17.02 5.17
C CYS A 399 11.72 -17.81 4.04
N PHE A 400 11.07 -18.88 3.58
CA PHE A 400 11.53 -19.68 2.44
C PHE A 400 11.45 -18.90 1.12
N ILE A 401 10.32 -18.21 0.86
CA ILE A 401 10.10 -17.43 -0.37
C ILE A 401 11.15 -16.32 -0.49
N TYR A 402 11.47 -15.61 0.61
CA TYR A 402 12.53 -14.60 0.60
C TYR A 402 13.89 -15.14 0.16
N SER A 403 14.18 -16.42 0.39
CA SER A 403 15.43 -17.03 -0.07
C SER A 403 15.59 -17.02 -1.60
N LEU A 404 14.49 -16.98 -2.34
CA LEU A 404 14.51 -16.91 -3.81
C LEU A 404 15.01 -15.55 -4.32
N LEU A 405 14.84 -14.49 -3.52
CA LEU A 405 15.30 -13.14 -3.88
C LEU A 405 16.83 -13.01 -3.98
N TYR A 406 17.59 -13.85 -3.28
CA TYR A 406 19.05 -13.82 -3.39
C TYR A 406 19.58 -14.00 -4.82
N ARG A 407 18.81 -14.69 -5.66
CA ARG A 407 19.17 -14.90 -7.08
C ARG A 407 18.53 -13.89 -8.02
N THR A 408 17.29 -13.49 -7.73
CA THR A 408 16.49 -12.68 -8.66
C THR A 408 16.74 -11.18 -8.49
N TYR A 409 16.78 -10.69 -7.26
CA TYR A 409 16.87 -9.26 -6.97
C TYR A 409 18.12 -8.58 -7.53
N PRO A 410 19.34 -9.10 -7.37
CA PRO A 410 20.52 -8.44 -7.93
C PRO A 410 20.43 -8.31 -9.46
N ARG A 411 19.94 -9.35 -10.14
CA ARG A 411 19.80 -9.37 -11.60
C ARG A 411 18.72 -8.40 -12.09
N ASP A 412 17.55 -8.37 -11.42
CA ASP A 412 16.46 -7.49 -11.81
C ASP A 412 16.80 -6.02 -11.55
N ARG A 413 17.54 -5.73 -10.46
CA ARG A 413 18.05 -4.38 -10.15
C ARG A 413 19.07 -3.91 -11.21
N GLU A 414 20.01 -4.78 -11.62
CA GLU A 414 21.00 -4.42 -12.64
C GLU A 414 20.31 -4.17 -13.98
N ARG A 415 19.35 -5.00 -14.36
CA ARG A 415 18.54 -4.78 -15.57
C ARG A 415 17.81 -3.43 -15.53
N ALA A 416 17.13 -3.10 -14.44
CA ALA A 416 16.44 -1.83 -14.31
C ALA A 416 17.38 -0.62 -14.36
N ARG A 417 18.62 -0.75 -13.85
CA ARG A 417 19.65 0.26 -14.00
C ARG A 417 20.09 0.44 -15.45
N MET A 418 20.33 -0.66 -16.15
CA MET A 418 20.71 -0.62 -17.58
C MET A 418 19.59 -0.01 -18.41
N ASP A 419 18.34 -0.40 -18.20
CA ASP A 419 17.17 0.19 -18.90
C ASP A 419 17.05 1.70 -18.65
N THR A 420 17.34 2.15 -17.44
CA THR A 420 17.32 3.58 -17.09
C THR A 420 18.46 4.33 -17.79
N LEU A 421 19.67 3.76 -17.86
CA LEU A 421 20.83 4.36 -18.55
C LEU A 421 20.57 4.46 -20.06
N ILE A 422 20.11 3.36 -20.66
CA ILE A 422 19.76 3.35 -22.11
C ILE A 422 18.67 4.40 -22.39
N GLY A 423 17.63 4.47 -21.55
CA GLY A 423 16.57 5.48 -21.70
C GLY A 423 17.09 6.92 -21.60
N SER A 424 18.04 7.19 -20.69
CA SER A 424 18.65 8.53 -20.56
C SER A 424 19.54 8.88 -21.73
N GLU A 425 20.33 7.93 -22.24
CA GLU A 425 21.17 8.15 -23.44
C GLU A 425 20.32 8.38 -24.68
N LEU A 426 19.26 7.61 -24.89
CA LEU A 426 18.34 7.81 -26.00
C LEU A 426 17.68 9.19 -25.94
N GLN A 427 17.24 9.62 -24.76
CA GLN A 427 16.65 10.94 -24.57
C GLN A 427 17.67 12.06 -24.84
N GLN A 428 18.93 11.87 -24.48
CA GLN A 428 19.98 12.83 -24.75
C GLN A 428 20.30 12.92 -26.24
N ILE A 429 20.33 11.80 -26.96
CA ILE A 429 20.50 11.74 -28.42
C ILE A 429 19.34 12.41 -29.13
N GLU A 430 18.11 12.20 -28.68
CA GLU A 430 16.93 12.89 -29.22
C GLU A 430 17.02 14.41 -29.02
N LEU A 431 17.41 14.86 -27.82
CA LEU A 431 17.60 16.28 -27.51
C LEU A 431 18.70 16.91 -28.38
N GLU A 432 19.83 16.24 -28.57
CA GLU A 432 20.92 16.69 -29.45
C GLU A 432 20.47 16.75 -30.91
N ARG A 433 19.68 15.76 -31.34
CA ARG A 433 19.09 15.75 -32.68
C ARG A 433 18.10 16.93 -32.92
N CYS A 434 17.26 17.21 -31.93
CA CYS A 434 16.35 18.37 -31.97
C CYS A 434 17.12 19.69 -31.94
N HIS A 435 18.20 19.84 -31.18
CA HIS A 435 19.06 21.03 -31.18
C HIS A 435 19.80 21.20 -32.49
N GLY A 436 20.37 20.12 -33.04
CA GLY A 436 21.05 20.15 -34.34
C GLY A 436 20.11 20.53 -35.51
N ILE A 437 18.85 20.12 -35.44
CA ILE A 437 17.82 20.54 -36.43
C ILE A 437 17.46 22.01 -36.19
N GLY A 438 17.33 22.47 -34.95
CA GLY A 438 17.06 23.87 -34.59
C GLY A 438 18.15 24.82 -35.11
N ASP A 439 19.43 24.46 -34.94
CA ASP A 439 20.58 25.23 -35.44
C ASP A 439 20.67 25.24 -36.97
N TYR A 440 20.28 24.13 -37.64
CA TYR A 440 20.22 24.05 -39.07
C TYR A 440 19.14 24.99 -39.65
N TYR A 441 17.98 25.14 -38.98
CA TYR A 441 16.92 26.07 -39.39
C TYR A 441 17.20 27.52 -38.95
N ALA A 442 17.92 27.76 -37.84
CA ALA A 442 18.31 29.11 -37.41
C ALA A 442 19.33 29.74 -38.35
N GLY A 443 20.23 28.94 -38.94
CA GLY A 443 21.24 29.41 -39.94
C GLY A 443 20.69 29.67 -41.35
N ARG A 444 19.40 29.41 -41.62
CA ARG A 444 18.75 29.56 -42.92
C ARG A 444 17.62 30.58 -42.92
N LYS A 445 17.74 31.64 -42.14
CA LYS A 445 16.78 32.75 -42.05
C LYS A 445 17.02 33.83 -43.10
N ASP A 446 17.32 33.43 -44.37
CA ASP A 446 17.14 34.30 -45.52
C ASP A 446 16.52 33.45 -46.64
N ASN A 447 15.23 33.68 -46.89
CA ASN A 447 14.39 33.10 -47.95
C ASN A 447 13.97 31.62 -47.77
N ALA A 448 12.78 31.38 -47.17
CA ALA A 448 11.87 30.37 -47.70
C ALA A 448 10.51 30.36 -46.99
N THR A 449 9.49 30.27 -47.77
CA THR A 449 8.10 29.88 -47.56
C THR A 449 7.92 28.75 -46.53
N VAL A 450 6.94 28.94 -45.65
CA VAL A 450 6.43 27.94 -44.71
C VAL A 450 5.95 26.70 -45.49
N ILE A 451 6.63 25.58 -45.30
CA ILE A 451 6.13 24.26 -45.70
C ILE A 451 5.78 23.56 -44.41
N ASP A 452 4.48 23.37 -44.14
CA ASP A 452 3.97 22.44 -43.15
C ASP A 452 4.46 21.02 -43.48
N MET A 453 5.41 20.51 -42.72
CA MET A 453 5.81 19.10 -42.77
C MET A 453 5.06 18.36 -41.67
N ASP A 454 4.02 17.68 -42.11
CA ASP A 454 3.33 16.65 -41.36
C ASP A 454 4.34 15.49 -41.12
N CYS A 455 4.82 15.32 -39.87
CA CYS A 455 5.61 14.16 -39.47
C CYS A 455 4.65 12.98 -39.28
N SER A 456 4.32 12.30 -40.37
CA SER A 456 3.71 10.99 -40.32
C SER A 456 4.73 9.99 -39.76
N GLU A 457 4.41 9.39 -38.63
CA GLU A 457 5.12 8.28 -38.04
C GLU A 457 5.17 7.10 -38.99
N GLU A 458 6.35 6.80 -39.54
CA GLU A 458 6.63 5.46 -40.01
C GLU A 458 6.86 4.58 -38.75
N ASP A 459 5.99 3.59 -38.62
CA ASP A 459 6.12 2.52 -37.62
C ASP A 459 7.48 1.81 -37.81
N PHE A 460 8.49 2.24 -37.06
CA PHE A 460 9.70 1.44 -36.85
C PHE A 460 9.43 0.43 -35.75
N ASP A 461 9.21 -0.81 -36.16
CA ASP A 461 9.18 -1.97 -35.25
C ASP A 461 10.55 -2.11 -34.56
N ALA A 462 10.70 -1.49 -33.39
CA ALA A 462 11.89 -1.56 -32.54
C ALA A 462 12.09 -2.96 -31.90
N ASP A 463 11.20 -3.93 -32.19
CA ASP A 463 11.27 -5.29 -31.65
C ASP A 463 12.21 -6.23 -32.43
N ASP A 464 12.56 -5.93 -33.68
CA ASP A 464 13.42 -6.82 -34.47
C ASP A 464 14.91 -6.52 -34.29
N ASP A 465 15.30 -5.28 -34.02
CA ASP A 465 16.72 -4.93 -33.80
C ASP A 465 17.20 -5.30 -32.38
N ALA A 466 16.31 -5.35 -31.39
CA ALA A 466 16.65 -5.80 -30.05
C ALA A 466 16.89 -7.33 -29.96
N LYS A 467 16.27 -8.12 -30.86
CA LYS A 467 16.54 -9.57 -30.97
C LYS A 467 17.89 -9.88 -31.60
N ALA A 468 18.32 -9.08 -32.54
CA ALA A 468 19.60 -9.28 -33.25
C ALA A 468 20.83 -9.00 -32.36
N LEU A 469 20.68 -8.23 -31.29
CA LEU A 469 21.75 -7.92 -30.32
C LEU A 469 21.85 -8.92 -29.16
N MET A 470 20.82 -9.74 -28.92
CA MET A 470 20.84 -10.77 -27.86
C MET A 470 21.41 -12.13 -28.32
N ASP A 471 21.59 -12.36 -29.61
CA ASP A 471 22.14 -13.60 -30.18
C ASP A 471 23.64 -13.50 -30.57
N ARG A 472 24.32 -12.47 -30.12
CA ARG A 472 25.78 -12.33 -30.17
C ARG A 472 26.32 -12.21 -28.74
#